data_1936d93ac0da87d9d8dccbe2286743a6
#
_entry.id   1936d93ac0da87d9d8dccbe2286743a6
#
_cell.length_a   1.000
_cell.length_b   1.000
_cell.length_c   1.000
_cell.angle_alpha   90.00
_cell.angle_beta   90.00
_cell.angle_gamma   90.00
#
_symmetry.space_group_name_H-M   'P 1'
#
loop_
_entity.id
_entity.type
_entity.pdbx_description
1 polymer ?
#
loop_
_entity_poly.entity_id
_entity_poly.type
_entity_poly.pdbx_seq_one_letter_code
_entity_poly.pdbx_strand_id
1 'polypeptide(L)'
;MPRFEHGKVGFQWCDECGTVILGDACGVCSSRGRRFEVSKPADLRPAMGRTMDVLRSLFERYFGTSQFLKNRLVFLNKVAGEDRTDEVVFQGHVIATLRYDLRIRDFTLDLKLDGARMLAPLAFKGVAVMERDTGHLKGKNFPGSAFREVKGPFKAGDPLIVMAGNFICSGLAKADSDDLAASDRAVGVRDVGKGSIPISKRKASWTGFVNANEAHIRALESKGISDIRSYAGNNKLPLTLSFSGGKDSLACYGLLSRASQRFAMIFVNTGLEFPETVRYARDFARDEGRKLLVADAGTAFWDNVDDFGPPAKDFRWCCKVCKLAPLTDLIERQFPEGTVTVEGNRALESFSRSNIGFVEKNPFVPNQTILNPIREWRAVEVWGYIWYRGLMYNPLYDEDYERIGCYLCPSCLESEWRTTSKIHPDLHRRWDRHLGEWAERSGTDQRFVEHGFWRWKVFPPKMRRMAEEIGVTMPRMRSDTLDLKWVKGVSPCVTGGHSAEGVLLVPHRRDFSYVVEALRTVGTVKYSKEYEIALVKNKDSTLKVFGGGQIVATGPTPEKAHAIFEAGAKALLRSQMCTQCGICLRSCPTRAIRLDGGIVIDERRCTSCGRCAEACVVAHYYDKLVT
;
A
#
# COMPACT_ATOMS: atom_id res chain seq x y z
N MET A 1 -2.35 7.14 -22.32
CA MET A 1 -0.95 7.13 -21.84
C MET A 1 -0.90 6.52 -20.45
N PRO A 2 0.01 5.61 -20.15
CA PRO A 2 0.12 5.01 -18.84
C PRO A 2 0.35 6.08 -17.76
N ARG A 3 -0.48 6.11 -16.72
CA ARG A 3 -0.49 7.16 -15.67
C ARG A 3 0.76 7.16 -14.79
N PHE A 4 1.55 6.09 -14.80
CA PHE A 4 2.73 5.88 -13.94
C PHE A 4 4.06 5.81 -14.70
N GLU A 5 4.09 6.10 -16.00
CA GLU A 5 5.33 6.18 -16.76
C GLU A 5 6.14 7.44 -16.39
N HIS A 6 7.45 7.40 -16.68
CA HIS A 6 8.33 8.52 -16.50
C HIS A 6 7.79 9.77 -17.23
N GLY A 7 7.94 10.93 -16.62
CA GLY A 7 7.50 12.21 -17.17
C GLY A 7 7.02 13.16 -16.08
N LYS A 8 6.68 14.36 -16.51
CA LYS A 8 6.18 15.44 -15.65
C LYS A 8 4.77 15.82 -16.00
N VAL A 9 4.06 16.34 -15.02
CA VAL A 9 2.70 16.90 -15.15
C VAL A 9 2.73 18.34 -14.70
N GLY A 10 2.15 19.24 -15.52
CA GLY A 10 2.05 20.65 -15.24
C GLY A 10 0.88 20.96 -14.31
N PHE A 11 1.12 21.90 -13.40
CA PHE A 11 0.14 22.57 -12.55
C PHE A 11 0.30 24.08 -12.66
N GLN A 12 -0.67 24.84 -12.14
CA GLN A 12 -0.60 26.28 -12.05
C GLN A 12 -0.49 26.71 -10.59
N TRP A 13 0.35 27.72 -10.32
CA TRP A 13 0.51 28.33 -9.01
C TRP A 13 0.06 29.78 -9.06
N CYS A 14 -0.85 30.15 -8.19
CA CYS A 14 -1.25 31.55 -8.01
C CYS A 14 -0.28 32.27 -7.07
N ASP A 15 0.57 33.13 -7.60
CA ASP A 15 1.53 33.89 -6.78
C ASP A 15 0.80 34.93 -5.88
N GLU A 16 -0.37 35.45 -6.32
CA GLU A 16 -1.19 36.38 -5.56
C GLU A 16 -1.89 35.75 -4.33
N CYS A 17 -2.39 34.52 -4.49
CA CYS A 17 -3.09 33.82 -3.41
C CYS A 17 -2.22 32.79 -2.67
N GLY A 18 -1.00 32.53 -3.18
CA GLY A 18 -0.04 31.59 -2.58
C GLY A 18 -0.50 30.15 -2.60
N THR A 19 -1.17 29.69 -3.67
CA THR A 19 -1.76 28.35 -3.73
C THR A 19 -1.77 27.76 -5.13
N VAL A 20 -1.96 26.42 -5.21
CA VAL A 20 -2.19 25.70 -6.47
C VAL A 20 -3.56 26.05 -7.03
N ILE A 21 -3.64 26.25 -8.34
CA ILE A 21 -4.88 26.38 -9.10
C ILE A 21 -5.17 25.03 -9.76
N LEU A 22 -6.37 24.48 -9.53
CA LEU A 22 -6.83 23.20 -10.08
C LEU A 22 -7.65 23.38 -11.38
N GLY A 23 -8.31 24.54 -11.53
CA GLY A 23 -9.03 24.93 -12.73
C GLY A 23 -8.19 25.79 -13.67
N ASP A 24 -8.86 26.53 -14.56
CA ASP A 24 -8.21 27.39 -15.58
C ASP A 24 -7.64 28.69 -15.00
N ALA A 25 -8.23 29.19 -13.91
CA ALA A 25 -7.83 30.42 -13.23
C ALA A 25 -8.18 30.35 -11.73
N CYS A 26 -7.51 31.21 -10.95
CA CYS A 26 -7.78 31.39 -9.54
C CYS A 26 -9.16 32.01 -9.31
N GLY A 27 -10.02 31.37 -8.53
CA GLY A 27 -11.37 31.86 -8.22
C GLY A 27 -11.40 33.13 -7.37
N VAL A 28 -10.28 33.55 -6.78
CA VAL A 28 -10.19 34.75 -5.91
C VAL A 28 -9.66 35.95 -6.70
N CYS A 29 -8.57 35.82 -7.46
CA CYS A 29 -7.91 36.94 -8.14
C CYS A 29 -7.93 36.83 -9.68
N SER A 30 -8.59 35.82 -10.23
CA SER A 30 -8.70 35.55 -11.66
C SER A 30 -7.38 35.33 -12.42
N SER A 31 -6.25 35.23 -11.69
CA SER A 31 -4.95 34.91 -12.28
C SER A 31 -4.94 33.50 -12.87
N ARG A 32 -4.35 33.33 -14.05
CA ARG A 32 -4.08 32.02 -14.63
C ARG A 32 -2.90 31.30 -13.94
N GLY A 33 -2.16 32.03 -13.11
CA GLY A 33 -1.03 31.50 -12.37
C GLY A 33 0.22 31.26 -13.23
N ARG A 34 1.28 30.84 -12.55
CA ARG A 34 2.56 30.45 -13.14
C ARG A 34 2.64 28.92 -13.20
N ARG A 35 2.99 28.39 -14.38
CA ARG A 35 3.16 26.93 -14.56
C ARG A 35 4.35 26.41 -13.77
N PHE A 36 4.16 25.28 -13.11
CA PHE A 36 5.21 24.45 -12.55
C PHE A 36 4.93 22.96 -12.84
N GLU A 37 5.94 22.12 -12.67
CA GLU A 37 5.85 20.72 -13.02
C GLU A 37 6.28 19.82 -11.86
N VAL A 38 5.59 18.70 -11.69
CA VAL A 38 5.94 17.63 -10.77
C VAL A 38 6.05 16.30 -11.49
N SER A 39 6.78 15.36 -10.92
CA SER A 39 6.92 14.02 -11.49
C SER A 39 5.59 13.24 -11.41
N LYS A 40 5.36 12.34 -12.39
CA LYS A 40 4.21 11.42 -12.33
C LYS A 40 4.32 10.51 -11.08
N PRO A 41 3.18 10.07 -10.50
CA PRO A 41 1.80 10.17 -11.01
C PRO A 41 1.14 11.53 -10.81
N ALA A 42 1.77 12.48 -10.14
CA ALA A 42 1.25 13.82 -9.88
C ALA A 42 -0.03 13.84 -9.01
N ASP A 43 -0.06 12.96 -8.03
CA ASP A 43 -1.12 12.89 -7.02
C ASP A 43 -0.77 13.82 -5.84
N LEU A 44 -0.79 15.13 -6.11
CA LEU A 44 -0.50 16.14 -5.09
C LEU A 44 -1.40 15.99 -3.88
N ARG A 45 -0.81 16.14 -2.70
CA ARG A 45 -1.52 16.18 -1.43
C ARG A 45 -1.02 17.31 -0.52
N PRO A 46 -1.83 17.82 0.40
CA PRO A 46 -1.39 18.82 1.37
C PRO A 46 -0.39 18.22 2.37
N ALA A 47 0.58 19.00 2.80
CA ALA A 47 1.38 18.73 3.99
C ALA A 47 0.68 19.34 5.20
N MET A 48 0.24 18.50 6.15
CA MET A 48 -0.52 18.91 7.33
C MET A 48 0.09 18.34 8.61
N GLY A 49 -0.34 18.84 9.76
CA GLY A 49 -0.01 18.31 11.07
C GLY A 49 1.49 17.98 11.23
N ARG A 50 1.78 16.79 11.72
CA ARG A 50 3.16 16.30 11.95
C ARG A 50 4.01 16.20 10.69
N THR A 51 3.41 16.07 9.50
CA THR A 51 4.18 16.14 8.24
C THR A 51 4.90 17.48 8.11
N MET A 52 4.25 18.57 8.49
CA MET A 52 4.88 19.89 8.51
C MET A 52 5.99 19.99 9.56
N ASP A 53 5.85 19.32 10.70
CA ASP A 53 6.88 19.33 11.74
C ASP A 53 8.13 18.54 11.28
N VAL A 54 7.94 17.41 10.58
CA VAL A 54 9.04 16.68 9.94
C VAL A 54 9.78 17.57 8.96
N LEU A 55 9.07 18.28 8.08
CA LEU A 55 9.70 19.19 7.11
C LEU A 55 10.45 20.32 7.82
N ARG A 56 9.84 20.98 8.81
CA ARG A 56 10.48 22.04 9.58
C ARG A 56 11.75 21.54 10.28
N SER A 57 11.68 20.38 10.93
CA SER A 57 12.83 19.77 11.60
C SER A 57 13.99 19.51 10.64
N LEU A 58 13.71 19.01 9.41
CA LEU A 58 14.75 18.75 8.42
C LEU A 58 15.36 20.02 7.86
N PHE A 59 14.58 21.03 7.52
CA PHE A 59 15.11 22.32 7.07
C PHE A 59 15.93 23.02 8.15
N GLU A 60 15.50 22.91 9.41
CA GLU A 60 16.25 23.41 10.55
C GLU A 60 17.56 22.62 10.76
N ARG A 61 17.50 21.30 10.66
CA ARG A 61 18.67 20.39 10.76
C ARG A 61 19.72 20.72 9.72
N TYR A 62 19.34 20.90 8.46
CA TYR A 62 20.30 21.05 7.36
C TYR A 62 20.69 22.50 7.08
N PHE A 63 19.78 23.45 7.26
CA PHE A 63 19.99 24.84 6.81
C PHE A 63 19.86 25.88 7.93
N GLY A 64 19.49 25.46 9.15
CA GLY A 64 19.31 26.34 10.29
C GLY A 64 18.10 27.26 10.17
N THR A 65 17.16 26.99 9.27
CA THR A 65 15.98 27.83 9.08
C THR A 65 14.80 27.02 8.57
N SER A 66 13.65 27.22 9.21
CA SER A 66 12.36 26.65 8.80
C SER A 66 11.23 27.71 8.77
N GLN A 67 11.54 28.95 9.17
CA GLN A 67 10.57 30.04 9.30
C GLN A 67 9.88 30.40 7.99
N PHE A 68 10.53 30.15 6.85
CA PHE A 68 9.96 30.41 5.53
C PHE A 68 8.72 29.56 5.24
N LEU A 69 8.53 28.44 5.94
CA LEU A 69 7.34 27.57 5.83
C LEU A 69 6.14 28.06 6.66
N LYS A 70 6.35 29.00 7.60
CA LYS A 70 5.30 29.44 8.52
C LYS A 70 4.20 30.19 7.79
N ASN A 71 2.93 29.78 8.03
CA ASN A 71 1.74 30.34 7.39
C ASN A 71 1.80 30.30 5.85
N ARG A 72 2.31 29.21 5.30
CA ARG A 72 2.39 28.93 3.87
C ARG A 72 1.84 27.54 3.59
N LEU A 73 1.36 27.34 2.37
CA LEU A 73 0.94 26.04 1.90
C LEU A 73 2.12 25.27 1.32
N VAL A 74 2.25 24.05 1.76
CA VAL A 74 3.19 23.08 1.23
C VAL A 74 2.41 21.90 0.69
N PHE A 75 2.76 21.45 -0.50
CA PHE A 75 2.19 20.25 -1.10
C PHE A 75 3.27 19.19 -1.28
N LEU A 76 2.86 17.95 -1.23
CA LEU A 76 3.71 16.80 -1.45
C LEU A 76 3.24 16.04 -2.67
N ASN A 77 4.17 15.60 -3.48
CA ASN A 77 3.91 14.72 -4.61
C ASN A 77 4.67 13.42 -4.44
N LYS A 78 3.94 12.34 -4.22
CA LYS A 78 4.54 11.02 -4.06
C LYS A 78 5.20 10.56 -5.35
N VAL A 79 6.43 10.11 -5.25
CA VAL A 79 7.21 9.56 -6.35
C VAL A 79 7.73 8.17 -6.02
N ALA A 80 8.24 7.47 -7.02
CA ALA A 80 8.79 6.12 -6.82
C ALA A 80 10.01 6.15 -5.89
N GLY A 81 9.98 5.34 -4.85
CA GLY A 81 11.03 5.21 -3.85
C GLY A 81 11.06 3.83 -3.21
N GLU A 82 11.97 3.63 -2.27
CA GLU A 82 12.08 2.40 -1.47
C GLU A 82 11.02 2.39 -0.37
N ASP A 83 10.83 3.55 0.28
CA ASP A 83 9.76 3.84 1.22
C ASP A 83 9.17 5.22 0.86
N ARG A 84 8.75 6.02 1.84
CA ARG A 84 8.18 7.33 1.58
C ARG A 84 9.18 8.21 0.82
N THR A 85 8.75 8.69 -0.32
CA THR A 85 9.53 9.60 -1.16
C THR A 85 8.58 10.60 -1.80
N ASP A 86 8.72 11.88 -1.43
CA ASP A 86 7.82 12.95 -1.84
C ASP A 86 8.61 14.13 -2.40
N GLU A 87 8.26 14.64 -3.57
CA GLU A 87 8.65 15.99 -3.98
C GLU A 87 7.94 17.00 -3.10
N VAL A 88 8.69 17.93 -2.51
CA VAL A 88 8.17 19.02 -1.68
C VAL A 88 7.93 20.23 -2.56
N VAL A 89 6.67 20.59 -2.74
CA VAL A 89 6.24 21.72 -3.56
C VAL A 89 5.93 22.92 -2.66
N PHE A 90 6.66 23.99 -2.87
CA PHE A 90 6.52 25.24 -2.14
C PHE A 90 6.53 26.42 -3.12
N GLN A 91 5.53 27.28 -3.02
CA GLN A 91 5.34 28.43 -3.92
C GLN A 91 5.49 28.10 -5.42
N GLY A 92 4.93 26.96 -5.86
CA GLY A 92 4.99 26.51 -7.24
C GLY A 92 6.39 26.10 -7.72
N HIS A 93 7.25 25.66 -6.80
CA HIS A 93 8.56 25.10 -7.08
C HIS A 93 8.73 23.78 -6.35
N VAL A 94 9.39 22.81 -6.98
CA VAL A 94 9.87 21.60 -6.30
C VAL A 94 11.18 21.98 -5.61
N ILE A 95 11.12 22.25 -4.29
CA ILE A 95 12.26 22.75 -3.53
C ILE A 95 13.15 21.64 -2.97
N ALA A 96 12.58 20.46 -2.73
CA ALA A 96 13.30 19.32 -2.16
C ALA A 96 12.59 18.01 -2.48
N THR A 97 13.26 16.89 -2.21
CA THR A 97 12.62 15.58 -2.08
C THR A 97 12.77 15.12 -0.63
N LEU A 98 11.66 14.93 0.05
CA LEU A 98 11.58 14.26 1.35
C LEU A 98 11.68 12.76 1.12
N ARG A 99 12.58 12.09 1.84
CA ARG A 99 12.76 10.64 1.74
C ARG A 99 12.88 10.03 3.12
N TYR A 100 12.25 8.89 3.34
CA TYR A 100 12.55 8.02 4.46
C TYR A 100 13.59 6.99 4.02
N ASP A 101 14.78 7.06 4.58
CA ASP A 101 15.86 6.12 4.29
C ASP A 101 15.79 4.94 5.26
N LEU A 102 15.54 3.76 4.71
CA LEU A 102 15.44 2.53 5.49
C LEU A 102 16.76 2.08 6.12
N ARG A 103 17.92 2.55 5.61
CA ARG A 103 19.25 2.20 6.13
C ARG A 103 19.49 2.83 7.48
N ILE A 104 19.16 4.11 7.58
CA ILE A 104 19.29 4.90 8.83
C ILE A 104 17.98 4.99 9.60
N ARG A 105 16.89 4.48 9.04
CA ARG A 105 15.53 4.49 9.61
C ARG A 105 15.07 5.89 10.04
N ASP A 106 15.41 6.89 9.23
CA ASP A 106 15.07 8.29 9.48
C ASP A 106 14.77 9.04 8.18
N PHE A 107 14.13 10.21 8.34
CA PHE A 107 13.88 11.12 7.22
C PHE A 107 15.12 11.88 6.81
N THR A 108 15.29 12.02 5.50
CA THR A 108 16.31 12.84 4.84
C THR A 108 15.68 13.80 3.87
N LEU A 109 16.39 14.86 3.54
CA LEU A 109 15.97 15.85 2.57
C LEU A 109 17.02 15.95 1.45
N ASP A 110 16.56 15.80 0.20
CA ASP A 110 17.42 16.02 -0.98
C ASP A 110 17.05 17.38 -1.61
N LEU A 111 17.93 18.39 -1.43
CA LEU A 111 17.66 19.76 -1.88
C LEU A 111 17.68 19.86 -3.39
N LYS A 112 16.64 20.44 -3.97
CA LYS A 112 16.56 20.75 -5.40
C LYS A 112 17.12 22.16 -5.69
N LEU A 113 17.38 22.44 -6.95
CA LEU A 113 17.98 23.71 -7.37
C LEU A 113 17.14 24.91 -6.90
N ASP A 114 15.84 24.90 -7.13
CA ASP A 114 14.97 26.02 -6.73
C ASP A 114 14.94 26.18 -5.20
N GLY A 115 15.00 25.09 -4.46
CA GLY A 115 15.16 25.13 -3.00
C GLY A 115 16.48 25.78 -2.58
N ALA A 116 17.61 25.41 -3.21
CA ALA A 116 18.90 26.06 -2.97
C ALA A 116 18.84 27.56 -3.24
N ARG A 117 18.25 27.97 -4.37
CA ARG A 117 18.10 29.39 -4.77
C ARG A 117 17.18 30.18 -3.84
N MET A 118 16.15 29.56 -3.28
CA MET A 118 15.27 30.17 -2.27
C MET A 118 15.94 30.32 -0.91
N LEU A 119 16.69 29.29 -0.50
CA LEU A 119 17.28 29.23 0.85
C LEU A 119 18.63 29.94 0.96
N ALA A 120 19.36 30.14 -0.12
CA ALA A 120 20.70 30.76 -0.09
C ALA A 120 20.75 32.08 0.72
N PRO A 121 19.76 33.01 0.64
CA PRO A 121 19.77 34.22 1.46
C PRO A 121 19.33 34.02 2.91
N LEU A 122 18.83 32.84 3.28
CA LEU A 122 18.21 32.56 4.59
C LEU A 122 19.01 31.55 5.42
N ALA A 123 19.84 30.73 4.79
CA ALA A 123 20.50 29.60 5.44
C ALA A 123 21.64 30.05 6.35
N PHE A 124 21.63 29.55 7.59
CA PHE A 124 22.68 29.81 8.59
C PHE A 124 23.74 28.71 8.60
N LYS A 125 23.45 27.55 8.04
CA LYS A 125 24.36 26.40 7.90
C LYS A 125 24.06 25.62 6.63
N GLY A 126 24.86 24.61 6.31
CA GLY A 126 24.72 23.84 5.08
C GLY A 126 25.04 24.65 3.81
N VAL A 127 25.92 25.65 3.91
CA VAL A 127 26.31 26.53 2.81
C VAL A 127 27.83 26.44 2.61
N ALA A 128 28.25 26.28 1.36
CA ALA A 128 29.65 26.33 0.94
C ALA A 128 29.83 27.40 -0.15
N VAL A 129 30.69 28.39 0.10
CA VAL A 129 30.95 29.52 -0.80
C VAL A 129 32.29 29.31 -1.49
N MET A 130 32.28 29.17 -2.82
CA MET A 130 33.48 28.98 -3.62
C MET A 130 34.31 30.27 -3.67
N GLU A 131 35.63 30.12 -3.74
CA GLU A 131 36.55 31.25 -3.84
C GLU A 131 36.48 31.91 -5.23
N ARG A 132 36.32 31.14 -6.30
CA ARG A 132 36.24 31.60 -7.67
C ARG A 132 35.12 30.94 -8.44
N ASP A 133 34.58 31.65 -9.43
CA ASP A 133 33.68 31.08 -10.43
C ASP A 133 34.51 30.27 -11.45
N THR A 134 34.31 28.96 -11.48
CA THR A 134 35.08 28.04 -12.35
C THR A 134 34.37 27.70 -13.66
N GLY A 135 33.31 28.41 -14.02
CA GLY A 135 32.63 28.31 -15.30
C GLY A 135 31.81 27.03 -15.57
N HIS A 136 32.23 25.87 -15.12
CA HIS A 136 31.49 24.60 -15.30
C HIS A 136 31.39 23.81 -14.00
N LEU A 137 30.26 24.00 -13.30
CA LEU A 137 30.04 23.47 -11.94
C LEU A 137 29.24 22.18 -11.94
N LYS A 138 28.24 22.02 -12.82
CA LYS A 138 27.26 20.94 -12.79
C LYS A 138 27.93 19.56 -12.91
N GLY A 139 27.59 18.64 -11.98
CA GLY A 139 28.05 17.25 -11.99
C GLY A 139 29.49 17.05 -11.49
N LYS A 140 30.19 18.11 -11.05
CA LYS A 140 31.58 18.04 -10.58
C LYS A 140 31.66 17.91 -9.06
N ASN A 141 32.76 17.30 -8.61
CA ASN A 141 33.20 17.33 -7.22
C ASN A 141 34.36 18.32 -7.07
N PHE A 142 34.36 19.07 -5.98
CA PHE A 142 35.34 20.08 -5.67
C PHE A 142 36.10 19.75 -4.38
N PRO A 143 37.39 20.00 -4.32
CA PRO A 143 38.17 19.85 -3.10
C PRO A 143 37.79 20.92 -2.09
N GLY A 144 38.11 20.69 -0.81
CA GLY A 144 37.88 21.65 0.27
C GLY A 144 38.53 23.00 0.07
N SER A 145 39.70 23.01 -0.54
CA SER A 145 40.45 24.25 -0.91
C SER A 145 39.75 25.15 -1.92
N ALA A 146 38.72 24.68 -2.60
CA ALA A 146 37.92 25.50 -3.53
C ALA A 146 36.96 26.44 -2.80
N PHE A 147 36.75 26.29 -1.48
CA PHE A 147 35.76 27.02 -0.71
C PHE A 147 36.42 28.01 0.24
N ARG A 148 36.10 29.29 0.13
CA ARG A 148 36.57 30.35 1.03
C ARG A 148 35.79 30.44 2.34
N GLU A 149 34.53 29.99 2.34
CA GLU A 149 33.64 30.01 3.50
C GLU A 149 32.76 28.78 3.50
N VAL A 150 32.62 28.17 4.68
CA VAL A 150 31.73 27.03 4.89
C VAL A 150 30.93 27.28 6.16
N LYS A 151 29.60 27.25 6.06
CA LYS A 151 28.69 27.36 7.19
C LYS A 151 28.23 25.98 7.60
N GLY A 152 28.89 25.43 8.62
CA GLY A 152 28.57 24.13 9.23
C GLY A 152 27.73 24.27 10.52
N PRO A 153 27.54 23.17 11.27
CA PRO A 153 28.03 21.82 10.96
C PRO A 153 27.13 21.07 9.95
N PHE A 154 27.76 20.16 9.20
CA PHE A 154 27.10 19.15 8.36
C PHE A 154 27.97 17.89 8.26
N LYS A 155 27.37 16.79 7.84
CA LYS A 155 28.01 15.48 7.68
C LYS A 155 28.09 15.09 6.18
N ALA A 156 28.99 14.18 5.86
CA ALA A 156 29.03 13.55 4.55
C ALA A 156 27.65 12.93 4.23
N GLY A 157 27.12 13.24 3.05
CA GLY A 157 25.76 12.86 2.65
C GLY A 157 24.69 13.94 2.85
N ASP A 158 24.99 14.99 3.61
CA ASP A 158 24.03 16.08 3.81
C ASP A 158 23.87 16.97 2.56
N PRO A 159 22.67 17.50 2.32
CA PRO A 159 22.43 18.46 1.23
C PRO A 159 23.10 19.80 1.54
N LEU A 160 23.69 20.40 0.53
CA LEU A 160 24.37 21.70 0.62
C LEU A 160 23.82 22.70 -0.39
N ILE A 161 23.91 23.98 -0.02
CA ILE A 161 23.82 25.12 -0.93
C ILE A 161 25.23 25.52 -1.29
N VAL A 162 25.56 25.49 -2.57
CA VAL A 162 26.88 25.93 -3.06
C VAL A 162 26.72 27.27 -3.77
N MET A 163 27.49 28.27 -3.35
CA MET A 163 27.49 29.61 -3.93
C MET A 163 28.81 29.86 -4.69
N ALA A 164 28.74 30.26 -5.95
CA ALA A 164 29.88 30.54 -6.80
C ALA A 164 29.58 31.79 -7.65
N GLY A 165 30.08 32.96 -7.22
CA GLY A 165 29.73 34.24 -7.85
C GLY A 165 28.22 34.48 -7.90
N ASN A 166 27.65 34.62 -9.10
CA ASN A 166 26.21 34.80 -9.32
C ASN A 166 25.44 33.46 -9.41
N PHE A 167 26.12 32.32 -9.27
CA PHE A 167 25.49 31.02 -9.34
C PHE A 167 25.17 30.49 -7.95
N ILE A 168 24.00 29.89 -7.83
CA ILE A 168 23.55 29.15 -6.67
C ILE A 168 23.23 27.73 -7.12
N CYS A 169 23.79 26.76 -6.43
CA CYS A 169 23.74 25.35 -6.82
C CYS A 169 23.15 24.50 -5.70
N SER A 170 22.47 23.42 -6.06
CA SER A 170 22.24 22.32 -5.13
C SER A 170 23.46 21.41 -5.11
N GLY A 171 23.91 21.02 -3.92
CA GLY A 171 25.08 20.19 -3.70
C GLY A 171 24.88 19.10 -2.67
N LEU A 172 25.90 18.29 -2.50
CA LEU A 172 25.98 17.22 -1.52
C LEU A 172 27.36 17.26 -0.85
N ALA A 173 27.40 17.25 0.47
CA ALA A 173 28.63 17.06 1.22
C ALA A 173 29.22 15.68 0.93
N LYS A 174 30.51 15.59 0.67
CA LYS A 174 31.27 14.34 0.48
C LYS A 174 32.21 14.07 1.64
N ALA A 175 32.43 15.08 2.49
CA ALA A 175 33.16 15.03 3.73
C ALA A 175 32.39 15.75 4.83
N ASP A 176 32.68 15.48 6.08
CA ASP A 176 32.18 16.23 7.23
C ASP A 176 32.70 17.66 7.19
N SER A 177 32.00 18.62 7.78
CA SER A 177 32.39 20.03 7.80
C SER A 177 33.80 20.26 8.37
N ASP A 178 34.17 19.47 9.38
CA ASP A 178 35.46 19.60 10.11
C ASP A 178 36.63 19.06 9.28
N ASP A 179 36.41 18.07 8.43
CA ASP A 179 37.39 17.43 7.56
C ASP A 179 37.39 18.02 6.13
N LEU A 180 36.51 18.99 5.87
CA LEU A 180 36.25 19.45 4.52
C LEU A 180 37.50 20.06 3.87
N ALA A 181 38.29 20.84 4.62
CA ALA A 181 39.48 21.52 4.10
C ALA A 181 40.57 20.54 3.60
N ALA A 182 40.66 19.37 4.21
CA ALA A 182 41.64 18.33 3.88
C ALA A 182 41.15 17.39 2.76
N SER A 183 39.90 17.47 2.35
CA SER A 183 39.29 16.53 1.40
C SER A 183 39.50 16.97 -0.05
N ASP A 184 40.02 16.07 -0.90
CA ASP A 184 40.14 16.27 -2.36
C ASP A 184 38.81 16.21 -3.08
N ARG A 185 37.76 15.69 -2.43
CA ARG A 185 36.38 15.58 -2.93
C ARG A 185 35.39 15.99 -1.85
N ALA A 186 35.45 17.25 -1.45
CA ALA A 186 34.69 17.76 -0.30
C ALA A 186 33.21 17.98 -0.59
N VAL A 187 32.87 18.50 -1.78
CA VAL A 187 31.51 18.86 -2.16
C VAL A 187 31.21 18.45 -3.60
N GLY A 188 30.10 17.76 -3.82
CA GLY A 188 29.57 17.46 -5.15
C GLY A 188 28.45 18.43 -5.54
N VAL A 189 28.60 19.13 -6.68
CA VAL A 189 27.57 20.01 -7.23
C VAL A 189 26.64 19.20 -8.14
N ARG A 190 25.34 19.31 -7.92
CA ARG A 190 24.32 18.60 -8.71
C ARG A 190 23.73 19.46 -9.83
N ASP A 191 23.06 20.54 -9.45
CA ASP A 191 22.39 21.45 -10.39
C ASP A 191 22.80 22.90 -10.11
N VAL A 192 22.77 23.71 -11.16
CA VAL A 192 23.29 25.10 -11.18
C VAL A 192 22.25 26.04 -11.70
N GLY A 193 22.04 27.16 -11.03
CA GLY A 193 21.14 28.24 -11.45
C GLY A 193 21.71 29.61 -11.13
N LYS A 194 21.24 30.65 -11.83
CA LYS A 194 21.63 32.04 -11.59
C LYS A 194 20.70 32.73 -10.60
N GLY A 195 21.29 33.42 -9.62
CA GLY A 195 20.58 34.26 -8.67
C GLY A 195 19.63 33.52 -7.72
N SER A 196 19.17 34.21 -6.70
CA SER A 196 18.17 33.71 -5.73
C SER A 196 16.75 33.80 -6.30
N ILE A 197 15.86 32.96 -5.73
CA ILE A 197 14.42 33.06 -5.96
C ILE A 197 13.80 33.68 -4.71
N PRO A 198 13.10 34.82 -4.82
CA PRO A 198 12.50 35.47 -3.66
C PRO A 198 11.33 34.65 -3.12
N ILE A 199 11.29 34.52 -1.80
CA ILE A 199 10.16 33.89 -1.11
C ILE A 199 9.09 34.95 -0.85
N SER A 200 7.88 34.74 -1.38
CA SER A 200 6.75 35.63 -1.12
C SER A 200 6.42 35.70 0.37
N LYS A 201 6.17 36.91 0.87
CA LYS A 201 5.75 37.17 2.27
C LYS A 201 4.26 36.93 2.49
N ARG A 202 3.49 36.63 1.45
CA ARG A 202 2.04 36.39 1.58
C ARG A 202 1.74 35.17 2.42
N LYS A 203 0.78 35.31 3.32
CA LYS A 203 0.21 34.21 4.10
C LYS A 203 -0.81 33.47 3.24
N ALA A 204 -0.88 32.17 3.40
CA ALA A 204 -1.84 31.31 2.71
C ALA A 204 -2.45 30.31 3.70
N SER A 205 -3.69 29.88 3.45
CA SER A 205 -4.42 28.95 4.27
C SER A 205 -5.19 27.94 3.42
N TRP A 206 -5.58 26.81 4.00
CA TRP A 206 -6.41 25.82 3.30
C TRP A 206 -7.78 26.38 2.91
N THR A 207 -8.35 27.29 3.70
CA THR A 207 -9.56 28.02 3.31
C THR A 207 -9.31 28.87 2.07
N GLY A 208 -8.17 29.56 2.00
CA GLY A 208 -7.76 30.31 0.79
C GLY A 208 -7.58 29.40 -0.43
N PHE A 209 -7.02 28.20 -0.25
CA PHE A 209 -6.93 27.20 -1.30
C PHE A 209 -8.32 26.77 -1.80
N VAL A 210 -9.27 26.49 -0.89
CA VAL A 210 -10.65 26.15 -1.25
C VAL A 210 -11.30 27.26 -2.06
N ASN A 211 -11.22 28.50 -1.60
CA ASN A 211 -11.82 29.66 -2.27
C ASN A 211 -11.21 29.88 -3.67
N ALA A 212 -9.88 29.67 -3.82
CA ALA A 212 -9.20 29.78 -5.10
C ALA A 212 -9.62 28.69 -6.11
N ASN A 213 -10.16 27.59 -5.64
CA ASN A 213 -10.49 26.41 -6.46
C ASN A 213 -11.99 26.03 -6.39
N GLU A 214 -12.85 26.89 -5.83
CA GLU A 214 -14.25 26.57 -5.57
C GLU A 214 -15.01 26.12 -6.82
N ALA A 215 -14.86 26.82 -7.92
CA ALA A 215 -15.53 26.49 -9.19
C ALA A 215 -15.13 25.06 -9.69
N HIS A 216 -13.85 24.73 -9.62
CA HIS A 216 -13.35 23.40 -9.98
C HIS A 216 -13.91 22.31 -9.05
N ILE A 217 -13.89 22.55 -7.74
CA ILE A 217 -14.42 21.61 -6.73
C ILE A 217 -15.91 21.38 -6.92
N ARG A 218 -16.67 22.43 -7.20
CA ARG A 218 -18.12 22.33 -7.52
C ARG A 218 -18.39 21.55 -8.79
N ALA A 219 -17.56 21.72 -9.82
CA ALA A 219 -17.68 20.96 -11.05
C ALA A 219 -17.45 19.44 -10.82
N LEU A 220 -16.42 19.10 -10.04
CA LEU A 220 -16.14 17.72 -9.64
C LEU A 220 -17.30 17.12 -8.83
N GLU A 221 -17.84 17.87 -7.86
CA GLU A 221 -18.99 17.46 -7.08
C GLU A 221 -20.22 17.23 -7.93
N SER A 222 -20.57 18.20 -8.78
CA SER A 222 -21.74 18.12 -9.66
C SER A 222 -21.68 16.91 -10.58
N LYS A 223 -20.48 16.64 -11.14
CA LYS A 223 -20.24 15.46 -11.95
C LYS A 223 -20.43 14.18 -11.13
N GLY A 224 -19.78 14.06 -9.96
CA GLY A 224 -19.87 12.86 -9.11
C GLY A 224 -21.29 12.57 -8.65
N ILE A 225 -22.06 13.60 -8.27
CA ILE A 225 -23.48 13.47 -7.90
C ILE A 225 -24.31 13.00 -9.10
N SER A 226 -24.11 13.62 -10.26
CA SER A 226 -24.83 13.25 -11.51
C SER A 226 -24.55 11.80 -11.90
N ASP A 227 -23.28 11.39 -11.86
CA ASP A 227 -22.86 10.03 -12.21
C ASP A 227 -23.51 9.00 -11.28
N ILE A 228 -23.53 9.25 -9.94
CA ILE A 228 -24.20 8.38 -8.96
C ILE A 228 -25.70 8.33 -9.21
N ARG A 229 -26.37 9.48 -9.40
CA ARG A 229 -27.82 9.56 -9.63
C ARG A 229 -28.24 8.84 -10.90
N SER A 230 -27.50 9.04 -11.99
CA SER A 230 -27.78 8.40 -13.27
C SER A 230 -27.72 6.87 -13.14
N TYR A 231 -26.70 6.35 -12.46
CA TYR A 231 -26.57 4.91 -12.26
C TYR A 231 -27.66 4.36 -11.32
N ALA A 232 -27.90 5.04 -10.20
CA ALA A 232 -28.90 4.63 -9.21
C ALA A 232 -30.33 4.67 -9.77
N GLY A 233 -30.66 5.65 -10.62
CA GLY A 233 -31.95 5.74 -11.26
C GLY A 233 -32.27 4.59 -12.21
N ASN A 234 -31.26 3.98 -12.79
CA ASN A 234 -31.37 2.82 -13.68
C ASN A 234 -31.18 1.47 -12.95
N ASN A 235 -30.99 1.48 -11.63
CA ASN A 235 -30.73 0.28 -10.85
C ASN A 235 -31.61 0.24 -9.59
N LYS A 236 -32.28 -0.90 -9.36
CA LYS A 236 -33.19 -1.09 -8.21
C LYS A 236 -32.49 -1.60 -6.96
N LEU A 237 -31.21 -1.96 -7.03
CA LEU A 237 -30.48 -2.46 -5.88
C LEU A 237 -30.25 -1.36 -4.84
N PRO A 238 -30.24 -1.70 -3.54
CA PRO A 238 -29.93 -0.74 -2.48
C PRO A 238 -28.54 -0.13 -2.65
N LEU A 239 -28.44 1.17 -2.33
CA LEU A 239 -27.16 1.88 -2.30
C LEU A 239 -26.49 1.66 -0.94
N THR A 240 -25.19 1.44 -0.99
CA THR A 240 -24.32 1.40 0.18
C THR A 240 -23.06 2.22 -0.04
N LEU A 241 -22.39 2.59 1.05
CA LEU A 241 -21.09 3.26 1.04
C LEU A 241 -20.07 2.38 1.75
N SER A 242 -18.97 2.01 1.10
CA SER A 242 -17.81 1.42 1.76
C SER A 242 -17.05 2.53 2.52
N PHE A 243 -17.27 2.62 3.84
CA PHE A 243 -16.72 3.67 4.68
C PHE A 243 -15.56 3.14 5.54
N SER A 244 -14.34 3.37 5.09
CA SER A 244 -13.13 2.91 5.80
C SER A 244 -12.62 3.87 6.87
N GLY A 245 -13.27 5.02 7.08
CA GLY A 245 -12.74 6.10 7.91
C GLY A 245 -11.61 6.90 7.27
N GLY A 246 -11.25 6.61 6.03
CA GLY A 246 -10.25 7.35 5.26
C GLY A 246 -10.86 8.49 4.43
N LYS A 247 -10.01 9.47 4.03
CA LYS A 247 -10.41 10.67 3.27
C LYS A 247 -11.19 10.38 1.98
N ASP A 248 -10.81 9.32 1.25
CA ASP A 248 -11.43 8.98 -0.03
C ASP A 248 -12.86 8.46 0.17
N SER A 249 -13.09 7.62 1.19
CA SER A 249 -14.45 7.18 1.56
C SER A 249 -15.28 8.32 2.15
N LEU A 250 -14.66 9.28 2.83
CA LEU A 250 -15.32 10.48 3.34
C LEU A 250 -15.78 11.40 2.19
N ALA A 251 -14.96 11.58 1.15
CA ALA A 251 -15.37 12.32 -0.05
C ALA A 251 -16.54 11.62 -0.76
N CYS A 252 -16.50 10.30 -0.85
CA CYS A 252 -17.64 9.53 -1.38
C CYS A 252 -18.89 9.67 -0.54
N TYR A 253 -18.80 9.76 0.79
CA TYR A 253 -19.92 10.11 1.65
C TYR A 253 -20.52 11.45 1.26
N GLY A 254 -19.69 12.48 1.10
CA GLY A 254 -20.12 13.81 0.71
C GLY A 254 -20.91 13.85 -0.61
N LEU A 255 -20.45 13.07 -1.61
CA LEU A 255 -21.14 12.93 -2.89
C LEU A 255 -22.45 12.13 -2.75
N LEU A 256 -22.39 10.97 -2.10
CA LEU A 256 -23.54 10.06 -2.00
C LEU A 256 -24.67 10.65 -1.17
N SER A 257 -24.38 11.35 -0.07
CA SER A 257 -25.39 12.01 0.77
C SER A 257 -26.18 13.10 0.04
N ARG A 258 -25.58 13.69 -1.01
CA ARG A 258 -26.24 14.67 -1.90
C ARG A 258 -26.91 14.02 -3.12
N ALA A 259 -26.43 12.87 -3.52
CA ALA A 259 -27.02 12.10 -4.61
C ALA A 259 -28.29 11.35 -4.18
N SER A 260 -28.28 10.78 -2.96
CA SER A 260 -29.36 9.97 -2.40
C SER A 260 -29.48 10.15 -0.89
N GLN A 261 -30.72 10.17 -0.40
CA GLN A 261 -31.00 10.18 1.05
C GLN A 261 -31.05 8.75 1.65
N ARG A 262 -31.16 7.73 0.81
CA ARG A 262 -31.33 6.34 1.24
C ARG A 262 -30.11 5.52 0.90
N PHE A 263 -29.23 5.32 1.86
CA PHE A 263 -28.11 4.38 1.78
C PHE A 263 -27.66 3.96 3.19
N ALA A 264 -27.01 2.81 3.30
CA ALA A 264 -26.32 2.37 4.51
C ALA A 264 -24.80 2.52 4.34
N MET A 265 -24.09 2.80 5.43
CA MET A 265 -22.64 2.77 5.48
C MET A 265 -22.18 1.37 5.89
N ILE A 266 -21.14 0.87 5.25
CA ILE A 266 -20.51 -0.41 5.59
C ILE A 266 -19.08 -0.12 6.05
N PHE A 267 -18.78 -0.48 7.29
CA PHE A 267 -17.45 -0.45 7.86
C PHE A 267 -16.93 -1.87 8.08
N VAL A 268 -15.74 -2.17 7.59
CA VAL A 268 -15.11 -3.47 7.83
C VAL A 268 -14.13 -3.31 8.98
N ASN A 269 -14.46 -3.91 10.10
CA ASN A 269 -13.57 -4.03 11.26
C ASN A 269 -12.76 -5.32 11.14
N THR A 270 -11.50 -5.21 10.76
CA THR A 270 -10.61 -6.37 10.62
C THR A 270 -10.01 -6.82 11.96
N GLY A 271 -10.28 -6.09 13.05
CA GLY A 271 -9.64 -6.25 14.35
C GLY A 271 -8.24 -5.62 14.42
N LEU A 272 -7.84 -4.92 13.34
CA LEU A 272 -6.51 -4.32 13.17
C LEU A 272 -6.57 -2.81 12.86
N GLU A 273 -7.72 -2.20 12.95
CA GLU A 273 -7.88 -0.76 12.79
C GLU A 273 -7.35 -0.01 14.02
N PHE A 274 -6.88 1.21 13.81
CA PHE A 274 -6.59 2.12 14.91
C PHE A 274 -7.88 2.41 15.72
N PRO A 275 -7.81 2.50 17.07
CA PRO A 275 -8.97 2.81 17.91
C PRO A 275 -9.70 4.09 17.48
N GLU A 276 -8.95 5.11 17.02
CA GLU A 276 -9.49 6.37 16.49
C GLU A 276 -10.33 6.15 15.25
N THR A 277 -9.90 5.26 14.36
CA THR A 277 -10.63 4.96 13.12
C THR A 277 -11.96 4.27 13.42
N VAL A 278 -11.96 3.29 14.36
CA VAL A 278 -13.20 2.61 14.77
C VAL A 278 -14.17 3.59 15.43
N ARG A 279 -13.66 4.44 16.33
CA ARG A 279 -14.46 5.47 17.00
C ARG A 279 -15.00 6.48 15.99
N TYR A 280 -14.13 7.03 15.16
CA TYR A 280 -14.50 7.98 14.11
C TYR A 280 -15.60 7.43 13.20
N ALA A 281 -15.49 6.20 12.73
CA ALA A 281 -16.50 5.61 11.84
C ALA A 281 -17.88 5.50 12.51
N ARG A 282 -17.93 5.13 13.79
CA ARG A 282 -19.16 5.02 14.58
C ARG A 282 -19.77 6.40 14.89
N ASP A 283 -18.93 7.32 15.37
CA ASP A 283 -19.38 8.67 15.73
C ASP A 283 -19.85 9.43 14.49
N PHE A 284 -19.10 9.38 13.40
CA PHE A 284 -19.47 10.00 12.14
C PHE A 284 -20.82 9.49 11.62
N ALA A 285 -21.03 8.17 11.62
CA ALA A 285 -22.30 7.60 11.17
C ALA A 285 -23.50 8.02 12.06
N ARG A 286 -23.28 8.06 13.40
CA ARG A 286 -24.28 8.52 14.35
C ARG A 286 -24.62 9.99 14.14
N ASP A 287 -23.60 10.85 14.03
CA ASP A 287 -23.77 12.29 13.92
C ASP A 287 -24.44 12.70 12.59
N GLU A 288 -24.18 11.92 11.52
CA GLU A 288 -24.84 12.07 10.22
C GLU A 288 -26.19 11.33 10.11
N GLY A 289 -26.66 10.71 11.20
CA GLY A 289 -27.93 9.97 11.22
C GLY A 289 -27.98 8.77 10.26
N ARG A 290 -26.85 8.12 10.00
CA ARG A 290 -26.75 7.02 9.03
C ARG A 290 -26.63 5.66 9.70
N LYS A 291 -27.30 4.66 9.10
CA LYS A 291 -27.14 3.26 9.53
C LYS A 291 -25.72 2.79 9.19
N LEU A 292 -24.96 2.40 10.20
CA LEU A 292 -23.64 1.77 10.05
C LEU A 292 -23.78 0.25 10.19
N LEU A 293 -23.45 -0.46 9.14
CA LEU A 293 -23.31 -1.91 9.14
C LEU A 293 -21.85 -2.26 9.33
N VAL A 294 -21.55 -3.05 10.34
CA VAL A 294 -20.16 -3.45 10.67
C VAL A 294 -19.94 -4.90 10.26
N ALA A 295 -19.01 -5.12 9.34
CA ALA A 295 -18.49 -6.45 9.02
C ALA A 295 -17.28 -6.68 9.92
N ASP A 296 -17.44 -7.52 10.95
CA ASP A 296 -16.45 -7.73 11.99
C ASP A 296 -15.72 -9.07 11.81
N ALA A 297 -14.40 -9.02 11.77
CA ALA A 297 -13.53 -10.19 11.70
C ALA A 297 -13.17 -10.76 13.09
N GLY A 298 -13.48 -10.05 14.17
CA GLY A 298 -13.11 -10.46 15.52
C GLY A 298 -11.61 -10.69 15.67
N THR A 299 -11.24 -11.89 16.14
CA THR A 299 -9.85 -12.33 16.37
C THR A 299 -9.21 -13.04 15.18
N ALA A 300 -9.90 -13.14 14.03
CA ALA A 300 -9.48 -13.98 12.90
C ALA A 300 -8.04 -13.73 12.40
N PHE A 301 -7.49 -12.53 12.56
CA PHE A 301 -6.08 -12.29 12.23
C PHE A 301 -5.15 -13.07 13.17
N TRP A 302 -5.33 -12.89 14.47
CA TRP A 302 -4.47 -13.49 15.49
C TRP A 302 -4.63 -15.02 15.57
N ASP A 303 -5.82 -15.52 15.27
CA ASP A 303 -6.11 -16.97 15.23
C ASP A 303 -5.41 -17.67 14.06
N ASN A 304 -4.98 -16.92 13.04
CA ASN A 304 -4.41 -17.49 11.82
C ASN A 304 -2.97 -17.04 11.51
N VAL A 305 -2.44 -16.02 12.20
CA VAL A 305 -1.13 -15.44 11.86
C VAL A 305 0.03 -16.41 12.10
N ASP A 306 -0.05 -17.29 13.08
CA ASP A 306 0.98 -18.30 13.31
C ASP A 306 1.03 -19.35 12.21
N ASP A 307 -0.10 -19.61 11.55
CA ASP A 307 -0.20 -20.59 10.47
C ASP A 307 0.28 -20.05 9.13
N PHE A 308 -0.11 -18.80 8.83
CA PHE A 308 0.24 -18.16 7.57
C PHE A 308 1.58 -17.42 7.63
N GLY A 309 2.02 -17.10 8.84
CA GLY A 309 3.11 -16.17 9.06
C GLY A 309 2.73 -14.72 8.76
N PRO A 310 3.68 -13.77 8.91
CA PRO A 310 3.44 -12.36 8.65
C PRO A 310 2.87 -12.11 7.26
N PRO A 311 1.82 -11.28 7.13
CA PRO A 311 1.30 -10.90 5.83
C PRO A 311 2.33 -10.03 5.09
N ALA A 312 2.35 -10.10 3.77
CA ALA A 312 3.26 -9.31 2.94
C ALA A 312 2.52 -8.57 1.82
N LYS A 313 3.19 -7.64 1.13
CA LYS A 313 2.60 -6.90 -0.01
C LYS A 313 2.15 -7.84 -1.12
N ASP A 314 2.88 -8.94 -1.30
CA ASP A 314 2.61 -10.02 -2.25
C ASP A 314 1.98 -11.26 -1.60
N PHE A 315 1.63 -11.19 -0.30
CA PHE A 315 1.01 -12.26 0.47
C PHE A 315 -0.09 -11.72 1.40
N ARG A 316 -1.18 -11.26 0.79
CA ARG A 316 -2.28 -10.54 1.45
C ARG A 316 -3.38 -11.47 1.96
N TRP A 317 -3.04 -12.58 2.63
CA TRP A 317 -4.01 -13.52 3.19
C TRP A 317 -4.96 -12.83 4.17
N CYS A 318 -4.45 -11.90 4.99
CA CYS A 318 -5.25 -11.13 5.95
C CYS A 318 -6.41 -10.37 5.30
N CYS A 319 -6.22 -9.80 4.09
CA CYS A 319 -7.30 -9.13 3.39
C CYS A 319 -8.42 -10.08 2.99
N LYS A 320 -8.11 -11.33 2.64
CA LYS A 320 -9.13 -12.32 2.30
C LYS A 320 -9.89 -12.81 3.53
N VAL A 321 -9.17 -13.10 4.61
CA VAL A 321 -9.74 -13.65 5.85
C VAL A 321 -10.46 -12.57 6.67
N CYS A 322 -9.79 -11.42 6.91
CA CYS A 322 -10.28 -10.42 7.86
C CYS A 322 -11.10 -9.30 7.21
N LYS A 323 -11.04 -9.14 5.88
CA LYS A 323 -11.78 -8.07 5.19
C LYS A 323 -12.86 -8.61 4.26
N LEU A 324 -12.46 -9.43 3.28
CA LEU A 324 -13.39 -9.87 2.24
C LEU A 324 -14.41 -10.89 2.77
N ALA A 325 -14.00 -11.83 3.61
CA ALA A 325 -14.91 -12.84 4.14
C ALA A 325 -16.04 -12.23 5.00
N PRO A 326 -15.76 -11.40 6.04
CA PRO A 326 -16.83 -10.78 6.82
C PRO A 326 -17.67 -9.80 6.00
N LEU A 327 -17.08 -9.08 5.03
CA LEU A 327 -17.83 -8.20 4.14
C LEU A 327 -18.82 -8.99 3.28
N THR A 328 -18.38 -10.11 2.71
CA THR A 328 -19.24 -10.96 1.87
C THR A 328 -20.41 -11.51 2.68
N ASP A 329 -20.11 -12.03 3.87
CA ASP A 329 -21.12 -12.56 4.79
C ASP A 329 -22.16 -11.47 5.18
N LEU A 330 -21.71 -10.25 5.46
CA LEU A 330 -22.59 -9.14 5.76
C LEU A 330 -23.47 -8.79 4.55
N ILE A 331 -22.90 -8.71 3.34
CA ILE A 331 -23.65 -8.36 2.13
C ILE A 331 -24.67 -9.44 1.79
N GLU A 332 -24.32 -10.71 1.88
CA GLU A 332 -25.27 -11.82 1.64
C GLU A 332 -26.44 -11.80 2.60
N ARG A 333 -26.18 -11.50 3.89
CA ARG A 333 -27.25 -11.44 4.91
C ARG A 333 -28.12 -10.19 4.80
N GLN A 334 -27.55 -9.02 4.52
CA GLN A 334 -28.28 -7.75 4.50
C GLN A 334 -28.84 -7.40 3.12
N PHE A 335 -28.23 -7.91 2.06
CA PHE A 335 -28.56 -7.59 0.67
C PHE A 335 -28.53 -8.84 -0.21
N PRO A 336 -29.43 -9.83 0.02
CA PRO A 336 -29.41 -11.10 -0.71
C PRO A 336 -29.54 -10.95 -2.22
N GLU A 337 -30.28 -9.94 -2.69
CA GLU A 337 -30.43 -9.61 -4.11
C GLU A 337 -29.22 -8.80 -4.66
N GLY A 338 -28.33 -8.38 -3.79
CA GLY A 338 -27.16 -7.57 -4.11
C GLY A 338 -27.27 -6.11 -3.70
N THR A 339 -26.17 -5.39 -3.86
CA THR A 339 -26.06 -3.96 -3.54
C THR A 339 -25.17 -3.23 -4.54
N VAL A 340 -25.43 -1.93 -4.71
CA VAL A 340 -24.54 -0.99 -5.38
C VAL A 340 -23.76 -0.24 -4.31
N THR A 341 -22.47 -0.47 -4.22
CA THR A 341 -21.59 0.13 -3.22
C THR A 341 -20.75 1.25 -3.84
N VAL A 342 -20.83 2.44 -3.27
CA VAL A 342 -19.93 3.54 -3.61
C VAL A 342 -18.61 3.36 -2.87
N GLU A 343 -17.49 3.40 -3.59
CA GLU A 343 -16.16 3.23 -3.05
C GLU A 343 -15.21 4.36 -3.45
N GLY A 344 -14.30 4.70 -2.53
CA GLY A 344 -13.30 5.75 -2.70
C GLY A 344 -12.03 5.28 -3.44
N ASN A 345 -12.16 4.47 -4.47
CA ASN A 345 -11.01 4.03 -5.26
C ASN A 345 -10.56 5.12 -6.24
N ARG A 346 -9.25 5.42 -6.27
CA ARG A 346 -8.65 6.41 -7.17
C ARG A 346 -7.58 5.78 -8.06
N ALA A 347 -7.60 6.12 -9.34
CA ALA A 347 -6.67 5.59 -10.32
C ALA A 347 -5.20 6.03 -10.09
N LEU A 348 -4.99 7.17 -9.43
CA LEU A 348 -3.65 7.70 -9.11
C LEU A 348 -3.04 7.12 -7.83
N GLU A 349 -3.80 6.34 -7.04
CA GLU A 349 -3.33 5.80 -5.78
C GLU A 349 -2.28 4.68 -5.97
N SER A 350 -2.44 3.86 -7.00
CA SER A 350 -1.49 2.78 -7.30
C SER A 350 -1.57 2.33 -8.75
N PHE A 351 -0.48 1.69 -9.22
CA PHE A 351 -0.44 1.12 -10.56
C PHE A 351 -1.57 0.11 -10.82
N SER A 352 -1.88 -0.74 -9.85
CA SER A 352 -2.96 -1.74 -9.96
C SER A 352 -4.36 -1.11 -10.11
N ARG A 353 -4.53 0.15 -9.68
CA ARG A 353 -5.79 0.89 -9.81
C ARG A 353 -5.84 1.81 -11.03
N SER A 354 -4.78 1.89 -11.83
CA SER A 354 -4.67 2.86 -12.93
C SER A 354 -5.80 2.76 -13.97
N ASN A 355 -6.40 1.58 -14.12
CA ASN A 355 -7.42 1.27 -15.12
C ASN A 355 -8.80 0.97 -14.52
N ILE A 356 -9.06 1.38 -13.26
CA ILE A 356 -10.38 1.16 -12.65
C ILE A 356 -11.49 1.86 -13.44
N GLY A 357 -12.58 1.14 -13.66
CA GLY A 357 -13.79 1.66 -14.26
C GLY A 357 -14.64 2.48 -13.28
N PHE A 358 -15.60 3.26 -13.81
CA PHE A 358 -16.63 3.88 -12.96
C PHE A 358 -17.51 2.83 -12.30
N VAL A 359 -17.90 1.80 -13.05
CA VAL A 359 -18.68 0.66 -12.57
C VAL A 359 -17.86 -0.60 -12.68
N GLU A 360 -17.78 -1.37 -11.61
CA GLU A 360 -17.09 -2.65 -11.58
C GLU A 360 -17.89 -3.67 -10.78
N LYS A 361 -17.76 -4.95 -11.11
CA LYS A 361 -18.24 -6.04 -10.24
C LYS A 361 -17.11 -6.45 -9.31
N ASN A 362 -17.44 -6.64 -8.03
CA ASN A 362 -16.44 -7.14 -7.09
C ASN A 362 -16.15 -8.63 -7.39
N PRO A 363 -14.92 -8.99 -7.76
CA PRO A 363 -14.60 -10.38 -8.10
C PRO A 363 -14.64 -11.34 -6.90
N PHE A 364 -14.62 -10.80 -5.68
CA PHE A 364 -14.58 -11.56 -4.43
C PHE A 364 -15.91 -11.53 -3.67
N VAL A 365 -16.79 -10.58 -3.99
CA VAL A 365 -18.11 -10.41 -3.35
C VAL A 365 -19.17 -10.44 -4.45
N PRO A 366 -19.75 -11.61 -4.75
CA PRO A 366 -20.58 -11.84 -5.96
C PRO A 366 -21.76 -10.87 -6.11
N ASN A 367 -22.39 -10.49 -5.01
CA ASN A 367 -23.59 -9.65 -5.00
C ASN A 367 -23.27 -8.15 -4.85
N GLN A 368 -22.01 -7.73 -5.12
CA GLN A 368 -21.60 -6.34 -4.99
C GLN A 368 -21.21 -5.75 -6.35
N THR A 369 -21.91 -4.70 -6.75
CA THR A 369 -21.48 -3.80 -7.83
C THR A 369 -20.86 -2.56 -7.21
N ILE A 370 -19.67 -2.16 -7.68
CA ILE A 370 -18.89 -1.03 -7.15
C ILE A 370 -19.05 0.17 -8.08
N LEU A 371 -19.30 1.35 -7.50
CA LEU A 371 -19.20 2.63 -8.17
C LEU A 371 -17.99 3.41 -7.63
N ASN A 372 -17.15 3.92 -8.53
CA ASN A 372 -15.95 4.68 -8.23
C ASN A 372 -16.07 6.15 -8.68
N PRO A 373 -16.87 7.00 -8.01
CA PRO A 373 -17.17 8.35 -8.49
C PRO A 373 -15.96 9.29 -8.45
N ILE A 374 -14.99 9.03 -7.60
CA ILE A 374 -13.77 9.84 -7.44
C ILE A 374 -12.53 9.21 -8.11
N ARG A 375 -12.73 8.22 -9.01
CA ARG A 375 -11.60 7.48 -9.61
C ARG A 375 -10.54 8.35 -10.29
N GLU A 376 -10.93 9.50 -10.79
CA GLU A 376 -10.05 10.43 -11.51
C GLU A 376 -9.52 11.57 -10.64
N TRP A 377 -10.01 11.68 -9.39
CA TRP A 377 -9.62 12.75 -8.50
C TRP A 377 -8.18 12.58 -7.99
N ARG A 378 -7.47 13.70 -7.87
CA ARG A 378 -6.19 13.77 -7.15
C ARG A 378 -6.43 13.88 -5.65
N ALA A 379 -5.43 13.53 -4.85
CA ALA A 379 -5.53 13.66 -3.38
C ALA A 379 -5.81 15.10 -2.95
N VAL A 380 -5.26 16.09 -3.62
CA VAL A 380 -5.52 17.53 -3.34
C VAL A 380 -6.98 17.93 -3.65
N GLU A 381 -7.60 17.30 -4.65
CA GLU A 381 -9.02 17.53 -4.98
C GLU A 381 -9.94 16.89 -3.92
N VAL A 382 -9.57 15.68 -3.44
CA VAL A 382 -10.26 15.02 -2.33
C VAL A 382 -10.24 15.89 -1.07
N TRP A 383 -9.06 16.40 -0.69
CA TRP A 383 -8.92 17.29 0.46
C TRP A 383 -9.66 18.62 0.27
N GLY A 384 -9.53 19.22 -0.92
CA GLY A 384 -10.27 20.43 -1.27
C GLY A 384 -11.78 20.27 -1.10
N TYR A 385 -12.31 19.13 -1.54
CA TYR A 385 -13.73 18.81 -1.40
C TYR A 385 -14.16 18.60 0.06
N ILE A 386 -13.36 17.87 0.85
CA ILE A 386 -13.60 17.64 2.28
C ILE A 386 -13.70 19.00 3.00
N TRP A 387 -12.74 19.90 2.79
CA TRP A 387 -12.73 21.23 3.40
C TRP A 387 -13.85 22.13 2.87
N TYR A 388 -14.12 22.08 1.57
CA TYR A 388 -15.23 22.83 0.95
C TYR A 388 -16.57 22.47 1.57
N ARG A 389 -16.76 21.20 1.92
CA ARG A 389 -17.98 20.72 2.57
C ARG A 389 -17.95 20.73 4.09
N GLY A 390 -16.86 21.13 4.70
CA GLY A 390 -16.69 21.13 6.15
C GLY A 390 -16.83 19.74 6.77
N LEU A 391 -16.48 18.68 6.03
CA LEU A 391 -16.58 17.32 6.53
C LEU A 391 -15.49 17.05 7.58
N MET A 392 -15.89 16.52 8.72
CA MET A 392 -14.96 16.11 9.77
C MET A 392 -14.17 14.90 9.32
N TYR A 393 -12.86 15.01 9.21
CA TYR A 393 -11.98 13.90 8.80
C TYR A 393 -11.34 13.22 10.01
N ASN A 394 -10.84 11.99 9.79
CA ASN A 394 -10.19 11.21 10.82
C ASN A 394 -8.90 11.91 11.32
N PRO A 395 -8.74 12.14 12.65
CA PRO A 395 -7.63 12.91 13.21
C PRO A 395 -6.25 12.30 12.95
N LEU A 396 -6.16 11.01 12.62
CA LEU A 396 -4.89 10.37 12.27
C LEU A 396 -4.19 10.99 11.04
N TYR A 397 -4.92 11.72 10.19
CA TYR A 397 -4.28 12.46 9.10
C TYR A 397 -3.40 13.63 9.57
N ASP A 398 -3.60 14.12 10.77
CA ASP A 398 -2.73 15.14 11.38
C ASP A 398 -1.47 14.51 12.01
N GLU A 399 -1.41 13.16 12.12
CA GLU A 399 -0.34 12.39 12.74
C GLU A 399 0.68 11.80 11.74
N ASP A 400 0.80 12.40 10.56
CA ASP A 400 1.74 12.00 9.50
C ASP A 400 1.42 10.67 8.78
N TYR A 401 0.13 10.27 8.75
CA TYR A 401 -0.32 9.18 7.88
C TYR A 401 -0.74 9.70 6.50
N GLU A 402 -0.22 9.09 5.46
CA GLU A 402 -0.66 9.37 4.08
C GLU A 402 -2.04 8.76 3.81
N ARG A 403 -2.26 7.59 4.38
CA ARG A 403 -3.52 6.86 4.30
C ARG A 403 -3.79 6.09 5.60
N ILE A 404 -5.07 5.93 5.91
CA ILE A 404 -5.50 5.18 7.08
C ILE A 404 -5.93 3.78 6.68
N GLY A 405 -5.47 2.77 7.40
CA GLY A 405 -5.77 1.35 7.23
C GLY A 405 -5.44 0.57 8.48
N CYS A 406 -5.27 -0.76 8.36
CA CYS A 406 -4.83 -1.59 9.49
C CYS A 406 -3.46 -1.14 10.00
N TYR A 407 -3.25 -1.06 11.31
CA TYR A 407 -2.02 -0.54 11.91
C TYR A 407 -0.76 -1.38 11.57
N LEU A 408 -0.92 -2.68 11.29
CA LEU A 408 0.17 -3.59 10.89
C LEU A 408 0.17 -3.93 9.38
N CYS A 409 -0.50 -3.12 8.55
CA CYS A 409 -0.63 -3.44 7.13
C CYS A 409 0.75 -3.49 6.43
N PRO A 410 1.11 -4.60 5.75
CA PRO A 410 2.38 -4.67 5.03
C PRO A 410 2.50 -3.63 3.90
N SER A 411 1.38 -3.05 3.46
CA SER A 411 1.37 -1.98 2.46
C SER A 411 1.54 -0.59 3.05
N CYS A 412 1.56 -0.43 4.38
CA CYS A 412 1.98 0.81 5.01
C CYS A 412 3.46 1.08 4.75
N LEU A 413 3.85 2.33 4.85
CA LEU A 413 5.25 2.73 4.78
C LEU A 413 5.95 2.45 6.11
N GLU A 414 7.26 2.22 6.07
CA GLU A 414 8.04 2.06 7.31
C GLU A 414 8.05 3.34 8.14
N SER A 415 8.06 4.49 7.45
CA SER A 415 7.87 5.79 8.09
C SER A 415 6.56 5.90 8.87
N GLU A 416 5.46 5.32 8.38
CA GLU A 416 4.17 5.28 9.09
C GLU A 416 4.22 4.30 10.28
N TRP A 417 4.96 3.18 10.15
CA TRP A 417 5.19 2.26 11.25
C TRP A 417 5.96 2.93 12.40
N ARG A 418 6.96 3.76 12.07
CA ARG A 418 7.64 4.62 13.05
C ARG A 418 6.68 5.61 13.72
N THR A 419 5.74 6.19 12.99
CA THR A 419 4.69 7.04 13.57
C THR A 419 3.82 6.24 14.52
N THR A 420 3.41 5.02 14.13
CA THR A 420 2.64 4.11 14.99
C THR A 420 3.36 3.81 16.30
N SER A 421 4.70 3.63 16.30
CA SER A 421 5.46 3.38 17.53
C SER A 421 5.40 4.53 18.54
N LYS A 422 5.18 5.75 18.06
CA LYS A 422 5.11 6.96 18.91
C LYS A 422 3.72 7.21 19.48
N ILE A 423 2.68 7.03 18.65
CA ILE A 423 1.30 7.35 19.05
C ILE A 423 0.55 6.15 19.61
N HIS A 424 0.90 4.94 19.19
CA HIS A 424 0.32 3.66 19.64
C HIS A 424 1.40 2.64 20.02
N PRO A 425 2.20 2.94 21.06
CA PRO A 425 3.31 2.06 21.43
C PRO A 425 2.88 0.64 21.79
N ASP A 426 1.65 0.46 22.31
CA ASP A 426 1.13 -0.88 22.68
C ASP A 426 0.81 -1.72 21.44
N LEU A 427 0.17 -1.12 20.43
CA LEU A 427 -0.11 -1.81 19.16
C LEU A 427 1.18 -2.14 18.44
N HIS A 428 2.15 -1.20 18.45
CA HIS A 428 3.46 -1.41 17.88
C HIS A 428 4.17 -2.57 18.58
N ARG A 429 4.31 -2.54 19.91
CA ARG A 429 4.97 -3.59 20.69
C ARG A 429 4.33 -4.97 20.51
N ARG A 430 3.00 -5.03 20.41
CA ARG A 430 2.31 -6.31 20.18
C ARG A 430 2.74 -6.95 18.88
N TRP A 431 2.79 -6.17 17.80
CA TRP A 431 3.18 -6.69 16.48
C TRP A 431 4.69 -6.95 16.39
N ASP A 432 5.50 -6.06 16.93
CA ASP A 432 6.95 -6.18 16.95
C ASP A 432 7.42 -7.45 17.70
N ARG A 433 6.80 -7.73 18.85
CA ARG A 433 7.02 -8.97 19.60
C ARG A 433 6.69 -10.20 18.74
N HIS A 434 5.51 -10.20 18.12
CA HIS A 434 5.10 -11.32 17.27
C HIS A 434 6.07 -11.54 16.10
N LEU A 435 6.55 -10.47 15.48
CA LEU A 435 7.56 -10.54 14.42
C LEU A 435 8.90 -11.07 14.93
N GLY A 436 9.32 -10.67 16.12
CA GLY A 436 10.54 -11.16 16.77
C GLY A 436 10.47 -12.67 17.04
N GLU A 437 9.39 -13.12 17.65
CA GLU A 437 9.12 -14.54 17.90
C GLU A 437 9.04 -15.35 16.60
N TRP A 438 8.43 -14.80 15.56
CA TRP A 438 8.41 -15.42 14.25
C TRP A 438 9.80 -15.50 13.64
N ALA A 439 10.62 -14.44 13.74
CA ALA A 439 11.99 -14.41 13.24
C ALA A 439 12.86 -15.48 13.93
N GLU A 440 12.76 -15.61 15.26
CA GLU A 440 13.44 -16.66 16.02
C GLU A 440 13.06 -18.05 15.57
N ARG A 441 11.74 -18.33 15.49
CA ARG A 441 11.22 -19.66 15.05
C ARG A 441 11.66 -20.00 13.62
N SER A 442 11.73 -19.01 12.74
CA SER A 442 12.11 -19.20 11.33
C SER A 442 13.61 -19.13 11.06
N GLY A 443 14.45 -18.89 12.10
CA GLY A 443 15.90 -18.68 11.93
C GLY A 443 16.23 -17.45 11.09
N THR A 444 15.35 -16.44 11.10
CA THR A 444 15.51 -15.21 10.33
C THR A 444 16.34 -14.19 11.14
N ASP A 445 17.24 -13.46 10.48
CA ASP A 445 17.99 -12.37 11.10
C ASP A 445 17.04 -11.28 11.62
N GLN A 446 17.22 -10.85 12.87
CA GLN A 446 16.38 -9.83 13.51
C GLN A 446 16.36 -8.52 12.71
N ARG A 447 17.45 -8.16 12.03
CA ARG A 447 17.54 -6.99 11.15
C ARG A 447 16.55 -7.07 9.98
N PHE A 448 16.15 -8.27 9.56
CA PHE A 448 15.10 -8.47 8.57
C PHE A 448 13.75 -7.87 9.04
N VAL A 449 13.44 -8.04 10.32
CA VAL A 449 12.24 -7.46 10.94
C VAL A 449 12.42 -5.95 11.13
N GLU A 450 13.54 -5.53 11.70
CA GLU A 450 13.82 -4.13 12.06
C GLU A 450 13.79 -3.17 10.87
N HIS A 451 14.22 -3.62 9.68
CA HIS A 451 14.18 -2.84 8.45
C HIS A 451 12.89 -3.03 7.63
N GLY A 452 11.90 -3.70 8.22
CA GLY A 452 10.59 -3.90 7.61
C GLY A 452 10.58 -4.81 6.37
N PHE A 453 11.60 -5.66 6.21
CA PHE A 453 11.70 -6.60 5.08
C PHE A 453 10.63 -7.70 5.13
N TRP A 454 10.06 -7.99 6.30
CA TRP A 454 8.92 -8.90 6.46
C TRP A 454 7.72 -8.55 5.58
N ARG A 455 7.64 -7.31 5.11
CA ARG A 455 6.56 -6.81 4.23
C ARG A 455 6.60 -7.39 2.82
N TRP A 456 7.56 -8.24 2.49
CA TRP A 456 7.66 -8.94 1.20
C TRP A 456 8.01 -10.41 1.41
N LYS A 457 7.30 -11.30 0.73
CA LYS A 457 7.71 -12.71 0.59
C LYS A 457 8.77 -12.84 -0.50
N VAL A 458 8.61 -12.08 -1.59
CA VAL A 458 9.61 -12.00 -2.67
C VAL A 458 10.06 -10.56 -2.82
N PHE A 459 11.36 -10.30 -2.65
CA PHE A 459 11.89 -8.96 -2.74
C PHE A 459 11.83 -8.40 -4.17
N PRO A 460 11.27 -7.20 -4.35
CA PRO A 460 11.51 -6.42 -5.54
C PRO A 460 13.03 -6.13 -5.70
N PRO A 461 13.52 -5.92 -6.95
CA PRO A 461 14.96 -5.72 -7.18
C PRO A 461 15.61 -4.63 -6.32
N LYS A 462 14.89 -3.55 -6.03
CA LYS A 462 15.39 -2.46 -5.16
C LYS A 462 15.58 -2.93 -3.70
N MET A 463 14.62 -3.70 -3.17
CA MET A 463 14.68 -4.20 -1.80
C MET A 463 15.75 -5.27 -1.64
N ARG A 464 15.97 -6.09 -2.67
CA ARG A 464 17.05 -7.07 -2.68
C ARG A 464 18.41 -6.40 -2.57
N ARG A 465 18.68 -5.40 -3.41
CA ARG A 465 19.92 -4.61 -3.35
C ARG A 465 20.13 -3.97 -1.99
N MET A 466 19.07 -3.39 -1.41
CA MET A 466 19.16 -2.80 -0.08
C MET A 466 19.47 -3.84 1.01
N ALA A 467 18.82 -5.01 0.97
CA ALA A 467 19.12 -6.09 1.91
C ALA A 467 20.58 -6.54 1.82
N GLU A 468 21.13 -6.65 0.59
CA GLU A 468 22.54 -6.93 0.33
C GLU A 468 23.45 -5.84 0.90
N GLU A 469 23.13 -4.55 0.68
CA GLU A 469 23.88 -3.39 1.22
C GLU A 469 23.91 -3.39 2.76
N ILE A 470 22.83 -3.78 3.42
CA ILE A 470 22.71 -3.85 4.88
C ILE A 470 23.33 -5.17 5.42
N GLY A 471 23.60 -6.14 4.55
CA GLY A 471 24.10 -7.46 4.93
C GLY A 471 23.03 -8.37 5.54
N VAL A 472 21.75 -8.18 5.14
CA VAL A 472 20.62 -9.03 5.55
C VAL A 472 20.33 -10.02 4.44
N THR A 473 20.42 -11.31 4.76
CA THR A 473 20.04 -12.38 3.85
C THR A 473 18.54 -12.62 3.88
N MET A 474 17.96 -12.95 2.71
CA MET A 474 16.60 -13.47 2.67
C MET A 474 16.52 -14.74 3.53
N PRO A 475 15.57 -14.80 4.46
CA PRO A 475 15.31 -16.07 5.11
C PRO A 475 14.98 -17.09 4.02
N ARG A 476 15.65 -18.23 4.05
CA ARG A 476 15.10 -19.40 3.39
C ARG A 476 13.84 -19.72 4.19
N MET A 477 12.68 -19.46 3.60
CA MET A 477 11.42 -19.72 4.23
C MET A 477 11.24 -21.24 4.38
N ARG A 478 11.91 -21.80 5.39
CA ARG A 478 11.50 -23.05 5.98
C ARG A 478 10.41 -22.68 6.97
N SER A 479 9.18 -22.79 6.53
CA SER A 479 8.12 -22.98 7.50
C SER A 479 8.41 -24.35 8.14
N ASP A 480 8.72 -24.39 9.42
CA ASP A 480 8.86 -25.65 10.16
C ASP A 480 7.59 -26.51 10.07
N THR A 481 6.52 -25.94 9.55
CA THR A 481 5.19 -26.52 9.40
C THR A 481 4.85 -26.96 7.97
N LEU A 482 5.56 -26.44 6.93
CA LEU A 482 5.24 -26.71 5.53
C LEU A 482 6.53 -26.90 4.71
N ASP A 483 6.94 -28.13 4.51
CA ASP A 483 8.06 -28.50 3.66
C ASP A 483 7.55 -29.42 2.53
N LEU A 484 7.76 -29.03 1.28
CA LEU A 484 7.45 -29.86 0.11
C LEU A 484 8.74 -30.43 -0.47
N LYS A 485 8.97 -31.72 -0.24
CA LYS A 485 10.02 -32.50 -0.92
C LYS A 485 9.38 -33.27 -2.06
N TRP A 486 9.79 -33.03 -3.27
CA TRP A 486 9.24 -33.74 -4.41
C TRP A 486 10.30 -34.13 -5.44
N VAL A 487 10.03 -35.23 -6.13
CA VAL A 487 10.88 -35.80 -7.19
C VAL A 487 10.03 -36.00 -8.44
N LYS A 488 10.54 -35.56 -9.57
CA LYS A 488 9.96 -35.88 -10.89
C LYS A 488 10.57 -37.13 -11.44
N GLY A 489 9.74 -38.01 -11.98
CA GLY A 489 10.27 -39.24 -12.60
C GLY A 489 9.23 -39.98 -13.42
N VAL A 490 9.68 -40.97 -14.17
CA VAL A 490 8.81 -41.95 -14.82
C VAL A 490 8.53 -43.06 -13.82
N SER A 491 7.25 -43.34 -13.54
CA SER A 491 6.90 -44.45 -12.67
C SER A 491 7.25 -45.77 -13.31
N PRO A 492 8.10 -46.61 -12.70
CA PRO A 492 8.44 -47.92 -13.25
C PRO A 492 7.28 -48.91 -13.31
N CYS A 493 6.16 -48.59 -12.61
CA CYS A 493 4.99 -49.46 -12.49
C CYS A 493 3.85 -49.14 -13.48
N VAL A 494 3.99 -48.10 -14.31
CA VAL A 494 2.95 -47.68 -15.28
C VAL A 494 3.58 -47.58 -16.67
N THR A 495 3.26 -48.50 -17.52
CA THR A 495 3.69 -48.48 -18.91
C THR A 495 3.15 -47.25 -19.62
N GLY A 496 4.03 -46.30 -19.97
CA GLY A 496 3.71 -45.09 -20.75
C GLY A 496 3.20 -43.90 -19.96
N GLY A 497 3.28 -43.86 -18.60
CA GLY A 497 2.84 -42.73 -17.74
C GLY A 497 4.02 -41.97 -17.13
N HIS A 498 3.76 -40.70 -16.78
CA HIS A 498 4.67 -39.86 -16.02
C HIS A 498 4.20 -39.77 -14.57
N SER A 499 5.13 -39.70 -13.60
CA SER A 499 4.80 -39.53 -12.18
C SER A 499 5.44 -38.25 -11.61
N ALA A 500 4.75 -37.68 -10.60
CA ALA A 500 5.26 -36.65 -9.72
C ALA A 500 5.01 -37.13 -8.27
N GLU A 501 6.05 -37.13 -7.47
CA GLU A 501 5.97 -37.61 -6.08
C GLU A 501 6.56 -36.58 -5.13
N GLY A 502 6.01 -36.50 -3.93
CA GLY A 502 6.50 -35.60 -2.89
C GLY A 502 5.87 -35.86 -1.54
N VAL A 503 6.44 -35.26 -0.54
CA VAL A 503 5.89 -35.25 0.84
C VAL A 503 5.61 -33.84 1.22
N LEU A 504 4.36 -33.54 1.57
CA LEU A 504 3.94 -32.28 2.12
C LEU A 504 3.73 -32.45 3.62
N LEU A 505 4.67 -31.93 4.39
CA LEU A 505 4.58 -31.94 5.85
C LEU A 505 3.65 -30.80 6.26
N VAL A 506 2.45 -31.13 6.66
CA VAL A 506 1.45 -30.18 7.19
C VAL A 506 1.15 -30.56 8.63
N PRO A 507 0.98 -29.59 9.55
CA PRO A 507 0.50 -29.91 10.89
C PRO A 507 -0.81 -30.67 10.81
N HIS A 508 -0.87 -31.85 11.41
CA HIS A 508 -2.10 -32.65 11.49
C HIS A 508 -3.07 -32.02 12.51
N ARG A 509 -3.87 -31.06 12.04
CA ARG A 509 -4.85 -30.34 12.87
C ARG A 509 -6.24 -30.95 12.80
N ARG A 510 -6.51 -31.67 11.72
CA ARG A 510 -7.82 -32.26 11.43
C ARG A 510 -7.67 -33.70 10.98
N ASP A 511 -8.67 -34.50 11.32
CA ASP A 511 -8.78 -35.88 10.90
C ASP A 511 -8.63 -36.05 9.37
N PHE A 512 -8.13 -37.22 8.94
CA PHE A 512 -7.93 -37.53 7.52
C PHE A 512 -9.22 -37.46 6.70
N SER A 513 -10.40 -37.56 7.32
CA SER A 513 -11.67 -37.34 6.62
C SER A 513 -11.77 -35.97 5.96
N TYR A 514 -11.21 -34.91 6.57
CA TYR A 514 -11.19 -33.58 5.96
C TYR A 514 -10.26 -33.51 4.73
N VAL A 515 -9.19 -34.31 4.70
CA VAL A 515 -8.33 -34.49 3.52
C VAL A 515 -9.15 -35.10 2.40
N VAL A 516 -9.90 -36.16 2.70
CA VAL A 516 -10.78 -36.84 1.75
C VAL A 516 -11.81 -35.85 1.17
N GLU A 517 -12.47 -35.06 2.01
CA GLU A 517 -13.43 -34.05 1.58
C GLU A 517 -12.80 -33.01 0.64
N ALA A 518 -11.60 -32.50 0.98
CA ALA A 518 -10.89 -31.58 0.11
C ALA A 518 -10.52 -32.20 -1.25
N LEU A 519 -10.08 -33.47 -1.25
CA LEU A 519 -9.72 -34.21 -2.46
C LEU A 519 -10.89 -34.47 -3.42
N ARG A 520 -12.14 -34.51 -2.93
CA ARG A 520 -13.36 -34.59 -3.77
C ARG A 520 -13.49 -33.43 -4.74
N THR A 521 -12.86 -32.28 -4.43
CA THR A 521 -12.79 -31.14 -5.37
C THR A 521 -11.82 -31.37 -6.54
N VAL A 522 -10.94 -32.37 -6.43
CA VAL A 522 -9.96 -32.73 -7.45
C VAL A 522 -10.50 -33.82 -8.39
N GLY A 523 -11.26 -34.77 -7.85
CA GLY A 523 -11.83 -35.86 -8.64
C GLY A 523 -12.60 -36.86 -7.80
N THR A 524 -12.94 -38.00 -8.36
CA THR A 524 -13.62 -39.08 -7.65
C THR A 524 -12.67 -39.74 -6.66
N VAL A 525 -13.06 -39.84 -5.39
CA VAL A 525 -12.21 -40.32 -4.29
C VAL A 525 -12.65 -41.71 -3.81
N LYS A 526 -11.68 -42.64 -3.76
CA LYS A 526 -11.80 -43.88 -2.96
C LYS A 526 -10.79 -43.79 -1.82
N TYR A 527 -11.15 -44.16 -0.62
CA TYR A 527 -10.25 -44.04 0.52
C TYR A 527 -10.42 -45.16 1.56
N SER A 528 -9.38 -45.37 2.33
CA SER A 528 -9.39 -46.20 3.52
C SER A 528 -9.06 -45.30 4.72
N LYS A 529 -9.96 -45.24 5.70
CA LYS A 529 -9.75 -44.49 6.94
C LYS A 529 -8.69 -45.17 7.83
N GLU A 530 -8.69 -46.50 7.84
CA GLU A 530 -7.78 -47.31 8.67
C GLU A 530 -6.31 -47.11 8.28
N TYR A 531 -6.04 -47.03 6.97
CA TYR A 531 -4.68 -46.83 6.45
C TYR A 531 -4.36 -45.38 6.11
N GLU A 532 -5.31 -44.46 6.29
CA GLU A 532 -5.20 -43.06 5.91
C GLU A 532 -4.66 -42.89 4.47
N ILE A 533 -5.26 -43.59 3.53
CA ILE A 533 -4.91 -43.53 2.10
C ILE A 533 -6.13 -43.11 1.31
N ALA A 534 -5.98 -42.10 0.44
CA ALA A 534 -6.98 -41.70 -0.52
C ALA A 534 -6.43 -41.85 -1.96
N LEU A 535 -7.23 -42.45 -2.83
CA LEU A 535 -7.00 -42.55 -4.27
C LEU A 535 -8.00 -41.66 -5.00
N VAL A 536 -7.50 -40.68 -5.74
CA VAL A 536 -8.29 -39.77 -6.56
C VAL A 536 -8.13 -40.14 -8.03
N LYS A 537 -9.23 -40.22 -8.75
CA LYS A 537 -9.24 -40.40 -10.21
C LYS A 537 -9.86 -39.18 -10.86
N ASN A 538 -9.13 -38.56 -11.78
CA ASN A 538 -9.58 -37.42 -12.57
C ASN A 538 -9.23 -37.64 -14.04
N LYS A 539 -10.24 -37.95 -14.87
CA LYS A 539 -10.06 -38.27 -16.30
C LYS A 539 -8.98 -39.37 -16.51
N ASP A 540 -7.84 -38.96 -17.08
CA ASP A 540 -6.70 -39.78 -17.44
C ASP A 540 -5.55 -39.74 -16.40
N SER A 541 -5.76 -39.05 -15.28
CA SER A 541 -4.76 -38.86 -14.24
C SER A 541 -5.22 -39.46 -12.91
N THR A 542 -4.26 -39.91 -12.10
CA THR A 542 -4.54 -40.42 -10.73
C THR A 542 -3.65 -39.78 -9.69
N LEU A 543 -4.16 -39.73 -8.46
CA LEU A 543 -3.47 -39.15 -7.33
C LEU A 543 -3.67 -40.07 -6.11
N LYS A 544 -2.59 -40.39 -5.42
CA LYS A 544 -2.63 -41.03 -4.10
C LYS A 544 -2.15 -40.04 -3.06
N VAL A 545 -2.89 -39.94 -1.97
CA VAL A 545 -2.52 -39.11 -0.81
C VAL A 545 -2.56 -39.97 0.44
N PHE A 546 -1.50 -39.90 1.21
CA PHE A 546 -1.33 -40.66 2.46
C PHE A 546 -1.45 -39.72 3.67
N GLY A 547 -1.90 -40.23 4.79
CA GLY A 547 -2.05 -39.46 6.03
C GLY A 547 -0.76 -38.78 6.48
N GLY A 548 0.40 -39.39 6.25
CA GLY A 548 1.71 -38.78 6.51
C GLY A 548 2.13 -37.67 5.54
N GLY A 549 1.22 -37.21 4.65
CA GLY A 549 1.50 -36.11 3.74
C GLY A 549 2.20 -36.53 2.43
N GLN A 550 2.48 -37.80 2.20
CA GLN A 550 3.02 -38.26 0.92
C GLN A 550 1.95 -38.15 -0.17
N ILE A 551 2.35 -37.65 -1.32
CA ILE A 551 1.53 -37.46 -2.51
C ILE A 551 2.22 -38.14 -3.68
N VAL A 552 1.48 -38.99 -4.40
CA VAL A 552 1.95 -39.67 -5.63
C VAL A 552 0.92 -39.40 -6.72
N ALA A 553 1.34 -38.72 -7.77
CA ALA A 553 0.50 -38.37 -8.90
C ALA A 553 1.00 -39.06 -10.18
N THR A 554 0.08 -39.52 -11.03
CA THR A 554 0.40 -40.06 -12.34
C THR A 554 -0.48 -39.45 -13.42
N GLY A 555 0.08 -39.23 -14.60
CA GLY A 555 -0.64 -38.68 -15.74
C GLY A 555 0.01 -39.06 -17.06
N PRO A 556 -0.68 -38.92 -18.19
CA PRO A 556 -0.17 -39.29 -19.51
C PRO A 556 0.97 -38.39 -19.98
N THR A 557 1.12 -37.20 -19.44
CA THR A 557 2.25 -36.28 -19.70
C THR A 557 2.82 -35.74 -18.39
N PRO A 558 4.09 -35.24 -18.40
CA PRO A 558 4.68 -34.61 -17.20
C PRO A 558 3.84 -33.47 -16.64
N GLU A 559 3.25 -32.63 -17.51
CA GLU A 559 2.44 -31.47 -17.13
C GLU A 559 1.16 -31.91 -16.44
N LYS A 560 0.48 -32.96 -16.94
CA LYS A 560 -0.73 -33.52 -16.33
C LYS A 560 -0.44 -34.19 -15.00
N ALA A 561 0.67 -34.94 -14.89
CA ALA A 561 1.10 -35.50 -13.61
C ALA A 561 1.41 -34.41 -12.58
N HIS A 562 2.08 -33.33 -13.01
CA HIS A 562 2.36 -32.18 -12.16
C HIS A 562 1.09 -31.43 -11.75
N ALA A 563 0.19 -31.17 -12.68
CA ALA A 563 -1.06 -30.45 -12.40
C ALA A 563 -1.94 -31.17 -11.35
N ILE A 564 -2.09 -32.50 -11.48
CA ILE A 564 -2.87 -33.25 -10.48
C ILE A 564 -2.13 -33.39 -9.14
N PHE A 565 -0.80 -33.44 -9.15
CA PHE A 565 0.02 -33.38 -7.95
C PHE A 565 -0.22 -32.06 -7.18
N GLU A 566 -0.12 -30.94 -7.88
CA GLU A 566 -0.34 -29.62 -7.30
C GLU A 566 -1.77 -29.45 -6.78
N ALA A 567 -2.77 -29.94 -7.51
CA ALA A 567 -4.15 -29.95 -7.07
C ALA A 567 -4.33 -30.75 -5.77
N GLY A 568 -3.65 -31.89 -5.64
CA GLY A 568 -3.64 -32.73 -4.44
C GLY A 568 -2.96 -32.04 -3.26
N ALA A 569 -1.81 -31.41 -3.50
CA ALA A 569 -1.10 -30.65 -2.47
C ALA A 569 -1.93 -29.46 -1.96
N LYS A 570 -2.55 -28.71 -2.88
CA LYS A 570 -3.51 -27.63 -2.51
C LYS A 570 -4.70 -28.16 -1.73
N ALA A 571 -5.24 -29.33 -2.07
CA ALA A 571 -6.35 -29.95 -1.33
C ALA A 571 -5.91 -30.35 0.09
N LEU A 572 -4.74 -30.95 0.23
CA LEU A 572 -4.17 -31.32 1.53
C LEU A 572 -3.98 -30.09 2.42
N LEU A 573 -3.35 -29.02 1.90
CA LEU A 573 -3.22 -27.76 2.63
C LEU A 573 -4.57 -27.17 3.05
N ARG A 574 -5.52 -27.11 2.12
CA ARG A 574 -6.87 -26.59 2.40
C ARG A 574 -7.58 -27.34 3.51
N SER A 575 -7.38 -28.66 3.58
CA SER A 575 -7.99 -29.48 4.62
C SER A 575 -7.46 -29.13 6.01
N GLN A 576 -6.17 -28.85 6.12
CA GLN A 576 -5.49 -28.61 7.39
C GLN A 576 -5.50 -27.13 7.82
N MET A 577 -5.36 -26.21 6.88
CA MET A 577 -5.28 -24.76 7.14
C MET A 577 -6.58 -24.00 6.84
N CYS A 578 -7.71 -24.68 6.78
CA CYS A 578 -9.00 -24.04 6.50
C CYS A 578 -9.37 -23.02 7.58
N THR A 579 -9.47 -21.73 7.22
CA THR A 579 -9.88 -20.63 8.11
C THR A 579 -11.39 -20.49 8.27
N GLN A 580 -12.17 -21.37 7.63
CA GLN A 580 -13.64 -21.34 7.59
C GLN A 580 -14.24 -20.01 7.09
N CYS A 581 -13.48 -19.22 6.32
CA CYS A 581 -13.87 -17.90 5.80
C CYS A 581 -15.04 -17.92 4.79
N GLY A 582 -15.47 -19.08 4.31
CA GLY A 582 -16.61 -19.25 3.42
C GLY A 582 -16.42 -18.81 1.97
N ILE A 583 -15.26 -18.27 1.57
CA ILE A 583 -15.03 -17.78 0.21
C ILE A 583 -15.22 -18.89 -0.83
N CYS A 584 -14.68 -20.08 -0.57
CA CYS A 584 -14.83 -21.25 -1.47
C CYS A 584 -16.27 -21.71 -1.63
N LEU A 585 -17.08 -21.63 -0.56
CA LEU A 585 -18.50 -21.97 -0.56
C LEU A 585 -19.26 -21.03 -1.50
N ARG A 586 -19.00 -19.72 -1.41
CA ARG A 586 -19.65 -18.69 -2.22
C ARG A 586 -19.21 -18.74 -3.69
N SER A 587 -18.00 -19.17 -3.95
CA SER A 587 -17.46 -19.33 -5.32
C SER A 587 -17.93 -20.61 -6.01
N CYS A 588 -18.63 -21.49 -5.31
CA CYS A 588 -19.11 -22.76 -5.88
C CYS A 588 -20.38 -22.55 -6.70
N PRO A 589 -20.35 -22.71 -8.05
CA PRO A 589 -21.53 -22.47 -8.88
C PRO A 589 -22.67 -23.47 -8.64
N THR A 590 -22.33 -24.67 -8.18
CA THR A 590 -23.29 -25.75 -7.91
C THR A 590 -23.71 -25.83 -6.46
N ARG A 591 -23.20 -24.94 -5.59
CA ARG A 591 -23.43 -24.96 -4.14
C ARG A 591 -23.12 -26.32 -3.49
N ALA A 592 -22.06 -26.98 -3.95
CA ALA A 592 -21.64 -28.28 -3.49
C ALA A 592 -20.84 -28.25 -2.18
N ILE A 593 -20.57 -27.08 -1.60
CA ILE A 593 -19.68 -26.93 -0.42
C ILE A 593 -20.49 -26.46 0.77
N ARG A 594 -20.27 -27.06 1.91
CA ARG A 594 -20.64 -26.54 3.24
C ARG A 594 -19.42 -26.50 4.15
N LEU A 595 -19.52 -25.75 5.23
CA LEU A 595 -18.47 -25.67 6.26
C LEU A 595 -18.96 -26.35 7.54
N ASP A 596 -18.11 -27.23 8.06
CA ASP A 596 -18.37 -27.96 9.30
C ASP A 596 -17.01 -28.35 9.91
N GLY A 597 -16.41 -27.45 10.69
CA GLY A 597 -15.02 -27.60 11.16
C GLY A 597 -13.96 -27.54 10.03
N GLY A 598 -14.38 -27.61 8.79
CA GLY A 598 -13.60 -27.57 7.55
C GLY A 598 -14.51 -27.57 6.34
N ILE A 599 -13.98 -27.83 5.17
CA ILE A 599 -14.80 -28.00 3.94
C ILE A 599 -15.40 -29.40 3.90
N VAL A 600 -16.68 -29.47 3.56
CA VAL A 600 -17.41 -30.73 3.31
C VAL A 600 -18.07 -30.63 1.95
N ILE A 601 -17.94 -31.66 1.12
CA ILE A 601 -18.34 -31.66 -0.29
C ILE A 601 -19.52 -32.57 -0.54
N ASP A 602 -20.58 -32.03 -1.13
CA ASP A 602 -21.64 -32.84 -1.74
C ASP A 602 -21.17 -33.37 -3.09
N GLU A 603 -20.79 -34.65 -3.13
CA GLU A 603 -20.30 -35.31 -4.35
C GLU A 603 -21.29 -35.30 -5.51
N ARG A 604 -22.58 -35.29 -5.24
CA ARG A 604 -23.62 -35.29 -6.29
C ARG A 604 -23.71 -33.96 -7.00
N ARG A 605 -23.28 -32.88 -6.33
CA ARG A 605 -23.30 -31.52 -6.88
C ARG A 605 -21.94 -31.05 -7.36
N CYS A 606 -20.85 -31.63 -6.84
CA CYS A 606 -19.50 -31.19 -7.19
C CYS A 606 -19.13 -31.66 -8.59
N THR A 607 -18.74 -30.71 -9.45
CA THR A 607 -18.26 -30.97 -10.82
C THR A 607 -16.75 -30.97 -10.95
N SER A 608 -16.01 -30.89 -9.84
CA SER A 608 -14.54 -30.78 -9.79
C SER A 608 -13.99 -29.66 -10.70
N CYS A 609 -14.71 -28.52 -10.81
CA CYS A 609 -14.36 -27.43 -11.71
C CYS A 609 -13.19 -26.55 -11.23
N GLY A 610 -12.67 -26.76 -10.02
CA GLY A 610 -11.51 -26.05 -9.45
C GLY A 610 -11.78 -24.64 -8.91
N ARG A 611 -12.91 -23.98 -9.21
CA ARG A 611 -13.19 -22.58 -8.79
C ARG A 611 -13.05 -22.34 -7.29
N CYS A 612 -13.45 -23.30 -6.46
CA CYS A 612 -13.32 -23.21 -5.01
C CYS A 612 -11.85 -23.25 -4.54
N ALA A 613 -10.98 -23.90 -5.28
CA ALA A 613 -9.54 -23.91 -4.99
C ALA A 613 -8.91 -22.56 -5.39
N GLU A 614 -9.24 -22.03 -6.57
CA GLU A 614 -8.77 -20.71 -7.02
C GLU A 614 -9.19 -19.59 -6.06
N ALA A 615 -10.41 -19.65 -5.55
CA ALA A 615 -10.93 -18.67 -4.60
C ALA A 615 -10.38 -18.84 -3.17
N CYS A 616 -9.93 -20.04 -2.80
CA CYS A 616 -9.46 -20.33 -1.45
C CYS A 616 -8.16 -19.57 -1.13
N VAL A 617 -8.11 -18.93 0.03
CA VAL A 617 -6.93 -18.20 0.48
C VAL A 617 -5.70 -19.11 0.59
N VAL A 618 -5.87 -20.33 1.10
CA VAL A 618 -4.77 -21.30 1.25
C VAL A 618 -4.24 -21.75 -0.10
N ALA A 619 -5.12 -22.19 -1.01
CA ALA A 619 -4.71 -22.64 -2.34
C ALA A 619 -4.18 -21.51 -3.22
N HIS A 620 -4.73 -20.29 -3.08
CA HIS A 620 -4.25 -19.11 -3.81
C HIS A 620 -2.81 -18.73 -3.46
N TYR A 621 -2.42 -18.92 -2.21
CA TYR A 621 -1.06 -18.63 -1.74
C TYR A 621 -0.21 -19.90 -1.57
N TYR A 622 -0.58 -20.99 -2.24
CA TYR A 622 0.13 -22.26 -2.18
C TYR A 622 1.64 -22.11 -2.34
N ASP A 623 2.07 -21.41 -3.38
CA ASP A 623 3.48 -21.12 -3.69
C ASP A 623 4.20 -20.24 -2.65
N LYS A 624 3.46 -19.56 -1.78
CA LYS A 624 3.98 -18.75 -0.66
C LYS A 624 3.98 -19.50 0.67
N LEU A 625 3.26 -20.60 0.74
CA LEU A 625 3.13 -21.44 1.94
C LEU A 625 4.05 -22.65 1.90
N VAL A 626 4.46 -23.09 0.71
CA VAL A 626 5.18 -24.35 0.49
C VAL A 626 6.63 -24.13 0.05
N THR A 627 7.03 -22.93 -0.29
CA THR A 627 8.42 -22.57 -0.59
C THR A 627 9.14 -22.04 0.62
#